data_bc877ed91b228333d895b80296bc6319
#
_entry.id   bc877ed91b228333d895b80296bc6319
#
_cell.length_a   1.000
_cell.length_b   1.000
_cell.length_c   1.000
_cell.angle_alpha   90.00
_cell.angle_beta   90.00
_cell.angle_gamma   90.00
#
_symmetry.space_group_name_H-M   'P 1'
#
loop_
_entity.id
_entity.type
_entity.pdbx_description
1 polymer ?
#
loop_
_entity_poly.entity_id
_entity_poly.type
_entity_poly.pdbx_seq_one_letter_code
_entity_poly.pdbx_strand_id
1 'polypeptide(L)'
;MKSQGSTANSQRLHLCDFDGTLTKGDSFVRFLLFAVPLPQLAVGGFELIFKFLGLIFSGKWSNAAGKAAVLSEFFKGKTVEELEALGSKFCQQKMPTLLRAELLGSLRQVLKNGETVVVVSASPDLWLRPFCAAEGFELLCTELEFVGGQFTGKFATLNCNWEEKARRIQAAYNLGEFEKVIAYGNSIGDAAMFALADEVFRF
;
A
#
# COMPACT_ATOMS: atom_id res chain seq x y z
N MET A 1 36.54 0.37 -36.02
CA MET A 1 35.64 1.05 -35.07
C MET A 1 34.36 0.22 -34.99
N LYS A 2 34.23 -0.57 -33.94
CA LYS A 2 32.98 -1.31 -33.65
C LYS A 2 32.11 -0.40 -32.82
N SER A 3 30.97 0.04 -33.32
CA SER A 3 29.92 0.72 -32.58
C SER A 3 29.42 -0.26 -31.52
N GLN A 4 29.70 0.03 -30.25
CA GLN A 4 29.00 -0.61 -29.15
C GLN A 4 27.56 -0.09 -29.22
N GLY A 5 26.66 -0.92 -29.73
CA GLY A 5 25.22 -0.71 -29.61
C GLY A 5 24.89 -0.65 -28.12
N SER A 6 24.45 0.51 -27.67
CA SER A 6 23.74 0.66 -26.41
C SER A 6 22.56 -0.33 -26.45
N THR A 7 22.61 -1.40 -25.66
CA THR A 7 21.44 -2.20 -25.37
C THR A 7 20.52 -1.29 -24.58
N ALA A 8 19.56 -0.66 -25.27
CA ALA A 8 18.46 0.01 -24.61
C ALA A 8 17.89 -0.96 -23.59
N ASN A 9 17.86 -0.55 -22.34
CA ASN A 9 17.31 -1.35 -21.24
C ASN A 9 15.81 -1.49 -21.53
N SER A 10 15.40 -2.63 -22.08
CA SER A 10 14.00 -2.91 -22.45
C SER A 10 13.15 -3.22 -21.21
N GLN A 11 13.56 -2.70 -20.06
CA GLN A 11 12.89 -2.94 -18.80
C GLN A 11 11.66 -2.04 -18.67
N ARG A 12 10.52 -2.64 -18.38
CA ARG A 12 9.26 -1.91 -18.10
C ARG A 12 9.04 -1.78 -16.61
N LEU A 13 8.36 -0.71 -16.23
CA LEU A 13 7.96 -0.43 -14.84
C LEU A 13 6.45 -0.59 -14.70
N HIS A 14 6.02 -1.49 -13.84
CA HIS A 14 4.62 -1.73 -13.52
C HIS A 14 4.28 -1.16 -12.16
N LEU A 15 3.47 -0.10 -12.13
CA LEU A 15 2.99 0.59 -10.93
C LEU A 15 1.58 0.10 -10.61
N CYS A 16 1.39 -0.63 -9.53
CA CYS A 16 0.11 -1.24 -9.18
C CYS A 16 -0.42 -0.69 -7.85
N ASP A 17 -1.60 -0.07 -7.88
CA ASP A 17 -2.36 0.17 -6.66
C ASP A 17 -2.82 -1.15 -6.04
N PHE A 18 -3.09 -1.15 -4.73
CA PHE A 18 -3.39 -2.36 -4.00
C PHE A 18 -4.89 -2.56 -3.76
N ASP A 19 -5.52 -1.66 -2.99
CA ASP A 19 -6.88 -1.81 -2.52
C ASP A 19 -7.91 -1.50 -3.61
N GLY A 20 -8.73 -2.51 -3.97
CA GLY A 20 -9.68 -2.40 -5.09
C GLY A 20 -9.06 -2.66 -6.46
N THR A 21 -7.73 -2.69 -6.57
CA THR A 21 -6.95 -2.96 -7.78
C THR A 21 -6.38 -4.38 -7.75
N LEU A 22 -5.31 -4.63 -7.01
CA LEU A 22 -4.75 -5.97 -6.85
C LEU A 22 -5.62 -6.84 -5.94
N THR A 23 -6.33 -6.22 -4.99
CA THR A 23 -7.38 -6.86 -4.19
C THR A 23 -8.78 -6.52 -4.72
N LYS A 24 -9.77 -7.34 -4.36
CA LYS A 24 -11.20 -7.14 -4.72
C LYS A 24 -11.90 -6.11 -3.83
N GLY A 25 -11.20 -5.54 -2.84
CA GLY A 25 -11.76 -4.59 -1.89
C GLY A 25 -10.70 -4.06 -0.92
N ASP A 26 -11.13 -3.37 0.12
CA ASP A 26 -10.27 -2.69 1.09
C ASP A 26 -9.63 -3.71 2.06
N SER A 27 -8.30 -3.85 1.98
CA SER A 27 -7.52 -4.74 2.85
C SER A 27 -7.42 -4.23 4.28
N PHE A 28 -7.50 -2.92 4.52
CA PHE A 28 -7.46 -2.32 5.84
C PHE A 28 -8.65 -2.78 6.71
N VAL A 29 -9.87 -2.72 6.16
CA VAL A 29 -11.06 -3.20 6.86
C VAL A 29 -10.95 -4.70 7.13
N ARG A 30 -10.48 -5.48 6.16
CA ARG A 30 -10.29 -6.93 6.31
C ARG A 30 -9.23 -7.26 7.36
N PHE A 31 -8.16 -6.47 7.44
CA PHE A 31 -7.15 -6.60 8.47
C PHE A 31 -7.71 -6.31 9.87
N LEU A 32 -8.48 -5.24 10.04
CA LEU A 32 -9.10 -4.93 11.34
C LEU A 32 -10.02 -6.06 11.82
N LEU A 33 -10.89 -6.57 10.94
CA LEU A 33 -11.80 -7.69 11.26
C LEU A 33 -11.07 -9.00 11.58
N PHE A 34 -9.85 -9.17 11.05
CA PHE A 34 -8.99 -10.30 11.34
C PHE A 34 -8.22 -10.15 12.66
N ALA A 35 -7.69 -8.94 12.89
CA ALA A 35 -6.74 -8.65 13.94
C ALA A 35 -7.38 -8.34 15.30
N VAL A 36 -8.61 -7.80 15.28
CA VAL A 36 -9.30 -7.30 16.48
C VAL A 36 -10.56 -8.14 16.75
N PRO A 37 -10.69 -8.74 17.95
CA PRO A 37 -11.89 -9.45 18.34
C PRO A 37 -13.15 -8.57 18.28
N LEU A 38 -14.29 -9.13 17.87
CA LEU A 38 -15.55 -8.40 17.71
C LEU A 38 -15.98 -7.58 18.94
N PRO A 39 -15.86 -8.09 20.20
CA PRO A 39 -16.18 -7.29 21.37
C PRO A 39 -15.30 -6.03 21.52
N GLN A 40 -14.00 -6.16 21.19
CA GLN A 40 -13.08 -5.02 21.25
C GLN A 40 -13.37 -4.01 20.11
N LEU A 41 -13.76 -4.49 18.92
CA LEU A 41 -14.21 -3.62 17.84
C LEU A 41 -15.47 -2.82 18.23
N ALA A 42 -16.40 -3.42 18.97
CA ALA A 42 -17.59 -2.73 19.43
C ALA A 42 -17.27 -1.63 20.45
N VAL A 43 -16.41 -1.92 21.43
CA VAL A 43 -15.99 -0.94 22.46
C VAL A 43 -15.14 0.17 21.83
N GLY A 44 -14.09 -0.19 21.08
CA GLY A 44 -13.22 0.79 20.42
C GLY A 44 -13.95 1.60 19.34
N GLY A 45 -14.94 1.00 18.67
CA GLY A 45 -15.81 1.71 17.74
C GLY A 45 -16.59 2.84 18.37
N PHE A 46 -17.06 2.66 19.60
CA PHE A 46 -17.72 3.72 20.36
C PHE A 46 -16.77 4.87 20.68
N GLU A 47 -15.55 4.58 21.11
CA GLU A 47 -14.53 5.62 21.35
C GLU A 47 -14.10 6.35 20.08
N LEU A 48 -14.03 5.62 18.95
CA LEU A 48 -13.70 6.20 17.65
C LEU A 48 -14.72 7.23 17.17
N ILE A 49 -16.02 7.10 17.55
CA ILE A 49 -17.06 8.10 17.21
C ILE A 49 -16.65 9.46 17.73
N PHE A 50 -16.22 9.56 18.99
CA PHE A 50 -15.80 10.83 19.57
C PHE A 50 -14.52 11.37 18.94
N LYS A 51 -13.55 10.50 18.63
CA LYS A 51 -12.33 10.89 17.92
C LYS A 51 -12.64 11.44 16.54
N PHE A 52 -13.53 10.80 15.80
CA PHE A 52 -13.95 11.25 14.48
C PHE A 52 -14.70 12.58 14.51
N LEU A 53 -15.63 12.73 15.44
CA LEU A 53 -16.28 14.02 15.67
C LEU A 53 -15.25 15.12 15.98
N GLY A 54 -14.28 14.85 16.86
CA GLY A 54 -13.19 15.79 17.16
C GLY A 54 -12.37 16.18 15.92
N LEU A 55 -12.05 15.23 15.05
CA LEU A 55 -11.35 15.49 13.79
C LEU A 55 -12.19 16.35 12.83
N ILE A 56 -13.49 16.07 12.72
CA ILE A 56 -14.43 16.83 11.86
C ILE A 56 -14.56 18.26 12.38
N PHE A 57 -14.88 18.45 13.67
CA PHE A 57 -15.07 19.77 14.26
C PHE A 57 -13.79 20.63 14.26
N SER A 58 -12.61 19.99 14.33
CA SER A 58 -11.33 20.71 14.23
C SER A 58 -10.88 20.98 12.80
N GLY A 59 -11.63 20.57 11.78
CA GLY A 59 -11.26 20.68 10.37
C GLY A 59 -10.06 19.80 9.95
N LYS A 60 -9.66 18.83 10.81
CA LYS A 60 -8.51 17.95 10.57
C LYS A 60 -8.89 16.59 9.98
N TRP A 61 -10.15 16.40 9.59
CA TRP A 61 -10.58 15.15 8.99
C TRP A 61 -9.93 14.89 7.64
N SER A 62 -9.38 13.68 7.51
CA SER A 62 -8.92 13.11 6.25
C SER A 62 -8.97 11.58 6.34
N ASN A 63 -8.96 10.88 5.21
CA ASN A 63 -8.89 9.41 5.22
C ASN A 63 -7.63 8.90 5.96
N ALA A 64 -6.51 9.61 5.85
CA ALA A 64 -5.29 9.30 6.60
C ALA A 64 -5.50 9.45 8.11
N ALA A 65 -6.10 10.57 8.56
CA ALA A 65 -6.38 10.81 9.97
C ALA A 65 -7.36 9.77 10.54
N GLY A 66 -8.38 9.38 9.76
CA GLY A 66 -9.30 8.32 10.13
C GLY A 66 -8.61 6.97 10.30
N LYS A 67 -7.79 6.55 9.33
CA LYS A 67 -6.99 5.32 9.42
C LYS A 67 -6.02 5.35 10.61
N ALA A 68 -5.33 6.47 10.84
CA ALA A 68 -4.43 6.63 11.97
C ALA A 68 -5.16 6.54 13.32
N ALA A 69 -6.34 7.15 13.45
CA ALA A 69 -7.16 7.07 14.66
C ALA A 69 -7.58 5.63 14.97
N VAL A 70 -8.00 4.86 13.94
CA VAL A 70 -8.37 3.45 14.09
C VAL A 70 -7.16 2.59 14.48
N LEU A 71 -6.02 2.75 13.82
CA LEU A 71 -4.81 2.01 14.17
C LEU A 71 -4.32 2.37 15.56
N SER A 72 -4.38 3.64 15.95
CA SER A 72 -4.03 4.10 17.31
C SER A 72 -4.92 3.47 18.36
N GLU A 73 -6.23 3.35 18.10
CA GLU A 73 -7.18 2.76 19.04
C GLU A 73 -6.84 1.31 19.39
N PHE A 74 -6.57 0.50 18.36
CA PHE A 74 -6.45 -0.94 18.55
C PHE A 74 -5.00 -1.43 18.72
N PHE A 75 -4.02 -0.65 18.27
CA PHE A 75 -2.65 -1.16 18.15
C PHE A 75 -1.57 -0.28 18.79
N LYS A 76 -1.87 0.92 19.26
CA LYS A 76 -0.90 1.78 19.95
C LYS A 76 -0.25 1.06 21.13
N GLY A 77 1.09 1.17 21.23
CA GLY A 77 1.90 0.53 22.26
C GLY A 77 2.28 -0.92 21.98
N LYS A 78 1.74 -1.56 20.92
CA LYS A 78 2.23 -2.87 20.47
C LYS A 78 3.64 -2.76 19.92
N THR A 79 4.43 -3.81 20.13
CA THR A 79 5.79 -3.83 19.61
C THR A 79 5.85 -4.06 18.09
N VAL A 80 7.01 -3.77 17.50
CA VAL A 80 7.28 -4.06 16.08
C VAL A 80 7.01 -5.53 15.78
N GLU A 81 7.55 -6.43 16.61
CA GLU A 81 7.46 -7.89 16.42
C GLU A 81 6.00 -8.39 16.50
N GLU A 82 5.21 -7.85 17.45
CA GLU A 82 3.79 -8.20 17.57
C GLU A 82 3.01 -7.81 16.32
N LEU A 83 3.26 -6.60 15.79
CA LEU A 83 2.56 -6.11 14.61
C LEU A 83 3.02 -6.82 13.33
N GLU A 84 4.32 -7.04 13.16
CA GLU A 84 4.87 -7.80 12.03
C GLU A 84 4.34 -9.24 11.99
N ALA A 85 4.28 -9.91 13.15
CA ALA A 85 3.69 -11.25 13.26
C ALA A 85 2.21 -11.24 12.86
N LEU A 86 1.46 -10.20 13.28
CA LEU A 86 0.05 -10.05 12.96
C LEU A 86 -0.18 -9.79 11.46
N GLY A 87 0.62 -8.89 10.87
CA GLY A 87 0.60 -8.59 9.44
C GLY A 87 0.97 -9.81 8.58
N SER A 88 2.01 -10.54 8.97
CA SER A 88 2.42 -11.78 8.31
C SER A 88 1.34 -12.86 8.37
N LYS A 89 0.70 -13.04 9.53
CA LYS A 89 -0.41 -13.98 9.70
C LYS A 89 -1.61 -13.62 8.83
N PHE A 90 -1.98 -12.33 8.77
CA PHE A 90 -3.03 -11.85 7.87
C PHE A 90 -2.67 -12.11 6.40
N CYS A 91 -1.43 -11.81 6.01
CA CYS A 91 -0.93 -12.06 4.66
C CYS A 91 -1.06 -13.53 4.27
N GLN A 92 -0.68 -14.46 5.16
CA GLN A 92 -0.75 -15.90 4.88
C GLN A 92 -2.17 -16.44 4.84
N GLN A 93 -3.05 -16.01 5.76
CA GLN A 93 -4.36 -16.64 5.99
C GLN A 93 -5.52 -15.96 5.24
N LYS A 94 -5.44 -14.66 5.00
CA LYS A 94 -6.56 -13.87 4.44
C LYS A 94 -6.25 -13.29 3.08
N MET A 95 -5.03 -12.79 2.86
CA MET A 95 -4.66 -12.13 1.61
C MET A 95 -5.00 -12.95 0.35
N PRO A 96 -4.74 -14.26 0.27
CA PRO A 96 -5.05 -15.05 -0.91
C PRO A 96 -6.51 -14.99 -1.35
N THR A 97 -7.44 -14.82 -0.40
CA THR A 97 -8.88 -14.73 -0.70
C THR A 97 -9.31 -13.35 -1.21
N LEU A 98 -8.48 -12.34 -0.99
CA LEU A 98 -8.75 -10.96 -1.39
C LEU A 98 -8.22 -10.63 -2.78
N LEU A 99 -7.18 -11.31 -3.23
CA LEU A 99 -6.45 -11.00 -4.46
C LEU A 99 -7.28 -11.27 -5.73
N ARG A 100 -7.04 -10.47 -6.76
CA ARG A 100 -7.46 -10.73 -8.14
C ARG A 100 -6.44 -11.66 -8.79
N ALA A 101 -6.77 -12.95 -8.87
CA ALA A 101 -5.85 -13.98 -9.33
C ALA A 101 -5.29 -13.71 -10.74
N GLU A 102 -6.11 -13.18 -11.64
CA GLU A 102 -5.70 -12.87 -13.02
C GLU A 102 -4.65 -11.75 -13.06
N LEU A 103 -4.89 -10.63 -12.35
CA LEU A 103 -3.92 -9.53 -12.29
C LEU A 103 -2.63 -9.96 -11.60
N LEU A 104 -2.73 -10.66 -10.46
CA LEU A 104 -1.55 -11.19 -9.78
C LEU A 104 -0.75 -12.13 -10.68
N GLY A 105 -1.43 -13.01 -11.41
CA GLY A 105 -0.78 -13.91 -12.38
C GLY A 105 -0.03 -13.16 -13.48
N SER A 106 -0.63 -12.09 -14.01
CA SER A 106 0.00 -11.24 -15.02
C SER A 106 1.23 -10.51 -14.44
N LEU A 107 1.13 -9.94 -13.23
CA LEU A 107 2.26 -9.26 -12.57
C LEU A 107 3.41 -10.22 -12.24
N ARG A 108 3.10 -11.45 -11.82
CA ARG A 108 4.13 -12.50 -11.64
C ARG A 108 4.82 -12.88 -12.95
N GLN A 109 4.06 -12.87 -14.06
CA GLN A 109 4.65 -13.19 -15.36
C GLN A 109 5.59 -12.08 -15.84
N VAL A 110 5.22 -10.81 -15.72
CA VAL A 110 6.10 -9.69 -16.09
C VAL A 110 7.36 -9.65 -15.22
N LEU A 111 7.22 -9.94 -13.92
CA LEU A 111 8.38 -10.06 -13.04
C LEU A 111 9.35 -11.18 -13.49
N LYS A 112 8.81 -12.33 -13.92
CA LYS A 112 9.64 -13.43 -14.48
C LYS A 112 10.36 -13.05 -15.77
N ASN A 113 9.81 -12.11 -16.52
CA ASN A 113 10.42 -11.55 -17.72
C ASN A 113 11.53 -10.53 -17.40
N GLY A 114 11.82 -10.28 -16.13
CA GLY A 114 12.84 -9.32 -15.67
C GLY A 114 12.33 -7.88 -15.59
N GLU A 115 11.01 -7.66 -15.68
CA GLU A 115 10.40 -6.34 -15.54
C GLU A 115 10.18 -5.99 -14.05
N THR A 116 10.09 -4.72 -13.72
CA THR A 116 9.93 -4.27 -12.33
C THR A 116 8.45 -4.08 -11.99
N VAL A 117 8.01 -4.66 -10.87
CA VAL A 117 6.66 -4.48 -10.32
C VAL A 117 6.73 -3.77 -8.98
N VAL A 118 6.01 -2.65 -8.86
CA VAL A 118 5.94 -1.82 -7.65
C VAL A 118 4.50 -1.70 -7.19
N VAL A 119 4.23 -2.10 -5.96
CA VAL A 119 2.94 -1.82 -5.30
C VAL A 119 3.00 -0.42 -4.71
N VAL A 120 2.04 0.45 -5.09
CA VAL A 120 1.95 1.85 -4.66
C VAL A 120 0.63 2.06 -3.93
N SER A 121 0.63 2.11 -2.59
CA SER A 121 -0.60 2.03 -1.80
C SER A 121 -0.68 2.98 -0.62
N ALA A 122 -1.88 3.50 -0.37
CA ALA A 122 -2.22 4.24 0.84
C ALA A 122 -2.43 3.33 2.08
N SER A 123 -2.40 2.02 1.91
CA SER A 123 -2.49 1.09 3.03
C SER A 123 -1.16 0.98 3.78
N PRO A 124 -1.21 0.68 5.09
CA PRO A 124 -0.01 0.52 5.90
C PRO A 124 0.90 -0.63 5.44
N ASP A 125 2.19 -0.44 5.66
CA ASP A 125 3.25 -1.42 5.34
C ASP A 125 3.08 -2.77 6.05
N LEU A 126 2.35 -2.80 7.14
CA LEU A 126 2.21 -3.92 8.05
C LEU A 126 1.90 -5.28 7.39
N TRP A 127 0.99 -5.29 6.41
CA TRP A 127 0.66 -6.50 5.63
C TRP A 127 1.15 -6.44 4.19
N LEU A 128 1.42 -5.22 3.68
CA LEU A 128 1.93 -5.05 2.34
C LEU A 128 3.39 -5.51 2.22
N ARG A 129 4.21 -5.20 3.22
CA ARG A 129 5.63 -5.58 3.24
C ARG A 129 5.84 -7.10 3.15
N PRO A 130 5.23 -7.94 4.02
CA PRO A 130 5.35 -9.40 3.88
C PRO A 130 4.73 -9.94 2.58
N PHE A 131 3.65 -9.33 2.07
CA PHE A 131 3.06 -9.70 0.78
C PHE A 131 4.02 -9.42 -0.37
N CYS A 132 4.52 -8.19 -0.48
CA CYS A 132 5.42 -7.80 -1.56
C CYS A 132 6.74 -8.58 -1.52
N ALA A 133 7.27 -8.82 -0.32
CA ALA A 133 8.47 -9.65 -0.14
C ALA A 133 8.27 -11.10 -0.65
N ALA A 134 7.10 -11.68 -0.39
CA ALA A 134 6.77 -13.04 -0.87
C ALA A 134 6.59 -13.11 -2.39
N GLU A 135 6.08 -12.03 -3.02
CA GLU A 135 5.86 -11.95 -4.47
C GLU A 135 7.09 -11.46 -5.24
N GLY A 136 8.09 -10.90 -4.57
CA GLY A 136 9.24 -10.24 -5.19
C GLY A 136 8.90 -8.86 -5.76
N PHE A 137 7.82 -8.22 -5.29
CA PHE A 137 7.41 -6.89 -5.70
C PHE A 137 8.09 -5.83 -4.83
N GLU A 138 8.39 -4.68 -5.43
CA GLU A 138 8.81 -3.50 -4.68
C GLU A 138 7.59 -2.79 -4.06
N LEU A 139 7.82 -1.98 -3.03
CA LEU A 139 6.74 -1.39 -2.23
C LEU A 139 6.97 0.10 -1.96
N LEU A 140 5.98 0.92 -2.32
CA LEU A 140 5.83 2.31 -1.91
C LEU A 140 4.47 2.46 -1.19
N CYS A 141 4.49 2.63 0.13
CA CYS A 141 3.24 2.66 0.90
C CYS A 141 3.31 3.61 2.09
N THR A 142 2.22 3.71 2.84
CA THR A 142 2.20 4.43 4.11
C THR A 142 2.89 3.59 5.18
N GLU A 143 3.80 4.17 5.95
CA GLU A 143 4.58 3.47 6.97
C GLU A 143 4.14 3.84 8.38
N LEU A 144 4.13 2.86 9.29
CA LEU A 144 3.83 3.05 10.69
C LEU A 144 5.02 3.67 11.44
N GLU A 145 4.71 4.55 12.42
CA GLU A 145 5.73 5.17 13.26
C GLU A 145 5.98 4.35 14.53
N PHE A 146 7.23 3.98 14.76
CA PHE A 146 7.67 3.31 15.98
C PHE A 146 8.68 4.16 16.75
N VAL A 147 8.52 4.25 18.07
CA VAL A 147 9.47 4.90 18.97
C VAL A 147 9.76 3.94 20.12
N GLY A 148 11.04 3.69 20.40
CA GLY A 148 11.44 2.71 21.41
C GLY A 148 10.91 1.30 21.15
N GLY A 149 10.73 0.91 19.87
CA GLY A 149 10.21 -0.39 19.47
C GLY A 149 8.70 -0.55 19.61
N GLN A 150 7.96 0.52 19.96
CA GLN A 150 6.50 0.50 20.11
C GLN A 150 5.81 1.42 19.11
N PHE A 151 4.68 0.97 18.56
CA PHE A 151 3.84 1.75 17.67
C PHE A 151 3.25 2.97 18.40
N THR A 152 3.47 4.16 17.85
CA THR A 152 3.02 5.43 18.45
C THR A 152 1.53 5.73 18.20
N GLY A 153 0.88 5.02 17.29
CA GLY A 153 -0.46 5.31 16.79
C GLY A 153 -0.48 6.28 15.61
N LYS A 154 0.69 6.60 15.04
CA LYS A 154 0.84 7.54 13.91
C LYS A 154 1.50 6.89 12.71
N PHE A 155 1.48 7.60 11.59
CA PHE A 155 2.27 7.27 10.42
C PHE A 155 3.63 7.98 10.47
N ALA A 156 4.69 7.28 10.13
CA ALA A 156 6.04 7.82 9.96
C ALA A 156 6.14 8.65 8.67
N THR A 157 5.30 8.33 7.70
CA THR A 157 5.32 8.97 6.38
C THR A 157 3.98 9.64 6.08
N LEU A 158 3.95 10.52 5.07
CA LEU A 158 2.69 10.99 4.51
C LEU A 158 1.90 9.80 3.94
N ASN A 159 0.58 9.92 3.91
CA ASN A 159 -0.28 8.91 3.31
C ASN A 159 0.00 8.78 1.81
N CYS A 160 0.38 7.60 1.36
CA CYS A 160 0.76 7.32 -0.04
C CYS A 160 -0.48 7.27 -0.95
N ASN A 161 -1.12 8.44 -1.16
CA ASN A 161 -2.32 8.63 -1.96
C ASN A 161 -2.24 9.95 -2.75
N TRP A 162 -3.01 10.07 -3.82
CA TRP A 162 -3.03 11.27 -4.67
C TRP A 162 -1.62 11.65 -5.17
N GLU A 163 -1.23 12.92 -5.04
CA GLU A 163 0.08 13.46 -5.45
C GLU A 163 1.25 12.76 -4.75
N GLU A 164 1.04 12.27 -3.54
CA GLU A 164 2.08 11.54 -2.80
C GLU A 164 2.49 10.23 -3.48
N LYS A 165 1.57 9.53 -4.18
CA LYS A 165 1.93 8.38 -5.03
C LYS A 165 2.95 8.79 -6.09
N ALA A 166 2.64 9.83 -6.87
CA ALA A 166 3.54 10.31 -7.92
C ALA A 166 4.87 10.82 -7.37
N ARG A 167 4.85 11.58 -6.27
CA ARG A 167 6.05 12.09 -5.62
C ARG A 167 7.00 10.96 -5.20
N ARG A 168 6.48 9.88 -4.61
CA ARG A 168 7.30 8.74 -4.19
C ARG A 168 7.83 7.94 -5.37
N ILE A 169 7.02 7.74 -6.41
CA ILE A 169 7.46 7.07 -7.63
C ILE A 169 8.64 7.83 -8.24
N GLN A 170 8.51 9.15 -8.43
CA GLN A 170 9.56 10.00 -9.00
C GLN A 170 10.81 10.12 -8.11
N ALA A 171 10.65 9.98 -6.79
CA ALA A 171 11.78 9.96 -5.87
C ALA A 171 12.55 8.62 -5.88
N ALA A 172 11.86 7.52 -6.18
CA ALA A 172 12.44 6.17 -6.18
C ALA A 172 12.98 5.75 -7.56
N TYR A 173 12.37 6.26 -8.66
CA TYR A 173 12.67 5.81 -10.02
C TYR A 173 12.92 6.97 -10.97
N ASN A 174 13.97 6.86 -11.78
CA ASN A 174 14.12 7.68 -12.97
C ASN A 174 13.30 7.07 -14.10
N LEU A 175 12.09 7.60 -14.33
CA LEU A 175 11.14 7.04 -15.29
C LEU A 175 11.67 7.00 -16.73
N GLY A 176 12.61 7.90 -17.07
CA GLY A 176 13.25 7.92 -18.39
C GLY A 176 14.20 6.76 -18.66
N GLU A 177 14.53 5.93 -17.66
CA GLU A 177 15.34 4.73 -17.82
C GLU A 177 14.52 3.50 -18.22
N PHE A 178 13.19 3.60 -18.16
CA PHE A 178 12.30 2.51 -18.56
C PHE A 178 11.80 2.70 -19.98
N GLU A 179 11.69 1.61 -20.73
CA GLU A 179 11.08 1.61 -22.07
C GLU A 179 9.62 2.05 -22.01
N LYS A 180 8.91 1.65 -20.93
CA LYS A 180 7.49 1.92 -20.74
C LYS A 180 7.13 1.88 -19.26
N VAL A 181 6.30 2.81 -18.84
CA VAL A 181 5.67 2.85 -17.51
C VAL A 181 4.20 2.46 -17.65
N ILE A 182 3.77 1.45 -16.92
CA ILE A 182 2.41 0.89 -16.97
C ILE A 182 1.79 1.02 -15.59
N ALA A 183 0.59 1.60 -15.48
CA ALA A 183 -0.08 1.78 -14.21
C ALA A 183 -1.41 1.01 -14.14
N TYR A 184 -1.66 0.42 -12.97
CA TYR A 184 -2.87 -0.30 -12.61
C TYR A 184 -3.53 0.37 -11.41
N GLY A 185 -4.81 0.73 -11.51
CA GLY A 185 -5.52 1.39 -10.42
C GLY A 185 -7.04 1.39 -10.61
N ASN A 186 -7.78 1.87 -9.61
CA ASN A 186 -9.24 1.84 -9.64
C ASN A 186 -9.92 3.16 -9.25
N SER A 187 -9.16 4.09 -8.70
CA SER A 187 -9.75 5.25 -8.03
C SER A 187 -9.18 6.58 -8.55
N ILE A 188 -9.85 7.68 -8.19
CA ILE A 188 -9.33 9.02 -8.45
C ILE A 188 -8.05 9.31 -7.66
N GLY A 189 -7.81 8.58 -6.54
CA GLY A 189 -6.56 8.66 -5.78
C GLY A 189 -5.33 8.20 -6.55
N ASP A 190 -5.51 7.51 -7.69
CA ASP A 190 -4.45 7.02 -8.57
C ASP A 190 -4.15 7.99 -9.72
N ALA A 191 -4.90 9.09 -9.84
CA ALA A 191 -4.81 10.00 -10.99
C ALA A 191 -3.39 10.55 -11.21
N ALA A 192 -2.69 10.91 -10.12
CA ALA A 192 -1.32 11.41 -10.20
C ALA A 192 -0.33 10.29 -10.63
N MET A 193 -0.53 9.05 -10.21
CA MET A 193 0.24 7.89 -10.68
C MET A 193 -0.04 7.60 -12.16
N PHE A 194 -1.31 7.69 -12.59
CA PHE A 194 -1.69 7.50 -13.99
C PHE A 194 -1.06 8.55 -14.92
N ALA A 195 -0.89 9.78 -14.43
CA ALA A 195 -0.25 10.85 -15.20
C ALA A 195 1.26 10.60 -15.48
N LEU A 196 1.89 9.66 -14.77
CA LEU A 196 3.27 9.25 -14.98
C LEU A 196 3.41 8.06 -15.95
N ALA A 197 2.29 7.40 -16.31
CA ALA A 197 2.30 6.17 -17.06
C ALA A 197 2.02 6.40 -18.54
N ASP A 198 2.67 5.60 -19.39
CA ASP A 198 2.41 5.50 -20.82
C ASP A 198 1.15 4.70 -21.12
N GLU A 199 0.81 3.77 -20.23
CA GLU A 199 -0.35 2.90 -20.37
C GLU A 199 -1.05 2.71 -19.02
N VAL A 200 -2.40 2.74 -19.00
CA VAL A 200 -3.21 2.70 -17.79
C VAL A 200 -4.28 1.62 -17.89
N PHE A 201 -4.32 0.73 -16.90
CA PHE A 201 -5.39 -0.26 -16.71
C PHE A 201 -6.25 0.12 -15.51
N ARG A 202 -7.57 0.19 -15.70
CA ARG A 202 -8.54 0.53 -14.66
C ARG A 202 -9.39 -0.68 -14.27
N PHE A 203 -9.64 -0.86 -12.97
CA PHE A 203 -10.37 -1.98 -12.36
C PHE A 203 -11.65 -1.55 -11.67
#